data_e2c338cc4fa53bc736b8e5a60892f26e
#
_entry.id   e2c338cc4fa53bc736b8e5a60892f26e
#
_cell.length_a   1.000
_cell.length_b   1.000
_cell.length_c   1.000
_cell.angle_alpha   90.00
_cell.angle_beta   90.00
_cell.angle_gamma   90.00
#
_symmetry.space_group_name_H-M   'P 1'
#
loop_
_entity.id
_entity.type
_entity.pdbx_description
1 polymer ?
#
loop_
_entity_poly.entity_id
_entity_poly.type
_entity_poly.pdbx_seq_one_letter_code
_entity_poly.pdbx_strand_id
1 'polypeptide(L)'
;VETEEESKPVATNNEQRARHVPRSPHPPTFGDLLRRYRVVAGWTQEGLAEAATVSVRTVAYLEQGKITRPQRETVRLLADALDLSDEARALFEATARPHPTAVLRPVFDARVPHNLPAPVTLVIGRDDDRAAVAALLCRADVRLVTITGFGGVGKTRLGLEVATRLLASFPDGVFFVPLAPVRHPAFVLDIIARTLGITEASGQELRDSLVAALRGKRLLLVLDNFEHLLPAAGGVAGLLAGCP
;
A
#
# COMPACT_ATOMS: atom_id res chain seq x y z
N VAL A 1 -64.49 7.77 26.04
CA VAL A 1 -63.10 8.23 26.13
C VAL A 1 -62.30 7.25 25.31
N GLU A 2 -62.14 7.58 24.02
CA GLU A 2 -61.34 6.86 23.04
C GLU A 2 -59.90 7.34 23.18
N THR A 3 -59.01 6.41 23.39
CA THR A 3 -57.55 6.65 23.32
C THR A 3 -57.05 6.18 21.98
N GLU A 4 -56.68 7.14 21.14
CA GLU A 4 -55.94 6.93 19.88
C GLU A 4 -54.54 6.39 20.15
N GLU A 5 -54.25 5.23 19.62
CA GLU A 5 -52.94 4.58 19.66
C GLU A 5 -52.18 5.02 18.42
N GLU A 6 -51.21 5.95 18.63
CA GLU A 6 -50.37 6.55 17.61
C GLU A 6 -49.35 5.51 17.09
N SER A 7 -49.58 5.05 15.88
CA SER A 7 -48.74 4.07 15.18
C SER A 7 -47.44 4.72 14.75
N LYS A 8 -46.33 4.40 15.44
CA LYS A 8 -44.96 4.75 15.01
C LYS A 8 -44.58 3.99 13.74
N PRO A 9 -43.98 4.62 12.75
CA PRO A 9 -43.49 3.93 11.56
C PRO A 9 -42.31 3.03 11.90
N VAL A 10 -42.39 1.78 11.50
CA VAL A 10 -41.34 0.77 11.57
C VAL A 10 -40.22 1.20 10.60
N ALA A 11 -39.15 1.72 11.15
CA ALA A 11 -37.94 2.01 10.40
C ALA A 11 -37.38 0.71 9.81
N THR A 12 -37.25 0.70 8.51
CA THR A 12 -36.85 -0.40 7.66
C THR A 12 -35.48 -0.95 8.09
N ASN A 13 -35.42 -2.22 8.43
CA ASN A 13 -34.33 -3.03 8.92
C ASN A 13 -33.19 -3.22 7.88
N ASN A 14 -33.15 -2.38 6.85
CA ASN A 14 -32.20 -2.49 5.72
C ASN A 14 -30.90 -1.68 5.91
N GLU A 15 -30.93 -0.62 6.76
CA GLU A 15 -29.73 0.20 7.02
C GLU A 15 -28.77 -0.43 8.04
N GLN A 16 -29.26 -1.32 8.91
CA GLN A 16 -28.41 -1.99 9.91
C GLN A 16 -27.67 -3.21 9.36
N ARG A 17 -28.13 -3.82 8.27
CA ARG A 17 -27.42 -4.93 7.60
C ARG A 17 -26.19 -4.48 6.77
N ALA A 18 -26.10 -3.20 6.44
CA ALA A 18 -24.99 -2.65 5.67
C ALA A 18 -23.68 -2.44 6.49
N ARG A 19 -23.72 -2.62 7.83
CA ARG A 19 -22.60 -2.24 8.72
C ARG A 19 -21.68 -3.38 9.14
N HIS A 20 -21.91 -4.62 8.73
CA HIS A 20 -21.09 -5.75 9.15
C HIS A 20 -20.57 -6.57 7.97
N VAL A 21 -19.68 -5.95 7.17
CA VAL A 21 -18.87 -6.68 6.20
C VAL A 21 -17.46 -6.75 6.77
N PRO A 22 -16.87 -7.95 6.97
CA PRO A 22 -15.49 -8.08 7.39
C PRO A 22 -14.59 -7.35 6.38
N ARG A 23 -13.86 -6.33 6.82
CA ARG A 23 -12.89 -5.61 6.01
C ARG A 23 -11.72 -6.54 5.74
N SER A 24 -11.68 -7.13 4.56
CA SER A 24 -10.48 -7.80 4.07
C SER A 24 -9.31 -6.82 4.06
N PRO A 25 -8.09 -7.25 4.48
CA PRO A 25 -6.93 -6.37 4.59
C PRO A 25 -6.37 -5.92 3.24
N HIS A 26 -6.94 -6.35 2.12
CA HIS A 26 -6.53 -5.99 0.76
C HIS A 26 -7.61 -5.12 0.09
N PRO A 27 -7.22 -4.16 -0.79
CA PRO A 27 -8.19 -3.45 -1.61
C PRO A 27 -9.00 -4.48 -2.40
N PRO A 28 -10.32 -4.25 -2.55
CA PRO A 28 -11.18 -5.19 -3.22
C PRO A 28 -10.69 -5.40 -4.66
N THR A 29 -10.54 -6.66 -5.06
CA THR A 29 -10.28 -7.02 -6.45
C THR A 29 -11.55 -6.79 -7.29
N PHE A 30 -11.43 -6.81 -8.62
CA PHE A 30 -12.59 -6.76 -9.49
C PHE A 30 -13.60 -7.87 -9.16
N GLY A 31 -13.11 -9.08 -8.86
CA GLY A 31 -13.95 -10.21 -8.47
C GLY A 31 -14.69 -9.97 -7.15
N ASP A 32 -14.03 -9.34 -6.16
CA ASP A 32 -14.65 -9.00 -4.88
C ASP A 32 -15.76 -7.96 -5.06
N LEU A 33 -15.53 -6.93 -5.90
CA LEU A 33 -16.54 -5.92 -6.21
C LEU A 33 -17.71 -6.52 -6.98
N LEU A 34 -17.45 -7.34 -8.00
CA LEU A 34 -18.48 -8.03 -8.76
C LEU A 34 -19.38 -8.86 -7.83
N ARG A 35 -18.78 -9.70 -6.99
CA ARG A 35 -19.49 -10.50 -6.01
C ARG A 35 -20.32 -9.65 -5.06
N ARG A 36 -19.73 -8.55 -4.55
CA ARG A 36 -20.41 -7.63 -3.63
C ARG A 36 -21.64 -6.99 -4.28
N TYR A 37 -21.50 -6.43 -5.47
CA TYR A 37 -22.62 -5.78 -6.16
C TYR A 37 -23.69 -6.79 -6.54
N ARG A 38 -23.32 -8.00 -7.00
CA ARG A 38 -24.25 -9.06 -7.29
C ARG A 38 -25.09 -9.46 -6.08
N VAL A 39 -24.45 -9.67 -4.92
CA VAL A 39 -25.12 -10.05 -3.67
C VAL A 39 -26.05 -8.93 -3.18
N VAL A 40 -25.61 -7.67 -3.24
CA VAL A 40 -26.42 -6.50 -2.85
C VAL A 40 -27.65 -6.36 -3.77
N ALA A 41 -27.50 -6.62 -5.07
CA ALA A 41 -28.58 -6.61 -6.04
C ALA A 41 -29.48 -7.86 -5.97
N GLY A 42 -29.18 -8.84 -5.10
CA GLY A 42 -29.97 -10.05 -4.93
C GLY A 42 -29.83 -11.09 -6.06
N TRP A 43 -28.83 -10.96 -6.91
CA TRP A 43 -28.61 -11.86 -8.03
C TRP A 43 -27.86 -13.15 -7.63
N THR A 44 -28.27 -14.29 -8.22
CA THR A 44 -27.40 -15.49 -8.31
C THR A 44 -26.32 -15.30 -9.38
N GLN A 45 -25.30 -16.17 -9.43
CA GLN A 45 -24.32 -16.12 -10.52
C GLN A 45 -24.97 -16.40 -11.88
N GLU A 46 -25.95 -17.33 -11.91
CA GLU A 46 -26.74 -17.69 -13.09
C GLU A 46 -27.61 -16.50 -13.54
N GLY A 47 -28.34 -15.88 -12.61
CA GLY A 47 -29.21 -14.76 -12.92
C GLY A 47 -28.45 -13.54 -13.45
N LEU A 48 -27.29 -13.21 -12.84
CA LEU A 48 -26.45 -12.14 -13.34
C LEU A 48 -25.86 -12.48 -14.72
N ALA A 49 -25.47 -13.73 -14.95
CA ALA A 49 -24.91 -14.16 -16.22
C ALA A 49 -25.95 -14.03 -17.35
N GLU A 50 -27.20 -14.41 -17.09
CA GLU A 50 -28.31 -14.26 -18.01
C GLU A 50 -28.62 -12.78 -18.30
N ALA A 51 -28.77 -11.96 -17.27
CA ALA A 51 -29.03 -10.52 -17.39
C ALA A 51 -27.92 -9.78 -18.14
N ALA A 52 -26.65 -10.14 -17.92
CA ALA A 52 -25.49 -9.56 -18.58
C ALA A 52 -25.16 -10.22 -19.93
N THR A 53 -25.91 -11.23 -20.35
CA THR A 53 -25.64 -11.98 -21.61
C THR A 53 -24.20 -12.54 -21.67
N VAL A 54 -23.70 -13.04 -20.54
CA VAL A 54 -22.40 -13.70 -20.41
C VAL A 54 -22.53 -15.13 -19.90
N SER A 55 -21.50 -15.96 -20.04
CA SER A 55 -21.59 -17.31 -19.48
C SER A 55 -21.50 -17.30 -17.95
N VAL A 56 -22.24 -18.21 -17.28
CA VAL A 56 -22.16 -18.44 -15.82
C VAL A 56 -20.70 -18.69 -15.40
N ARG A 57 -19.98 -19.44 -16.22
CA ARG A 57 -18.55 -19.73 -16.02
C ARG A 57 -17.71 -18.45 -16.00
N THR A 58 -18.03 -17.46 -16.84
CA THR A 58 -17.36 -16.15 -16.87
C THR A 58 -17.57 -15.43 -15.53
N VAL A 59 -18.80 -15.34 -15.03
CA VAL A 59 -19.10 -14.71 -13.74
C VAL A 59 -18.36 -15.42 -12.60
N ALA A 60 -18.43 -16.75 -12.55
CA ALA A 60 -17.75 -17.54 -11.52
C ALA A 60 -16.22 -17.35 -11.53
N TYR A 61 -15.59 -17.34 -12.73
CA TYR A 61 -14.14 -17.18 -12.86
C TYR A 61 -13.67 -15.74 -12.56
N LEU A 62 -14.47 -14.73 -12.85
CA LEU A 62 -14.22 -13.36 -12.45
C LEU A 62 -14.27 -13.21 -10.94
N GLU A 63 -15.30 -13.75 -10.27
CA GLU A 63 -15.44 -13.70 -8.81
C GLU A 63 -14.35 -14.50 -8.06
N GLN A 64 -13.83 -15.57 -8.68
CA GLN A 64 -12.72 -16.37 -8.14
C GLN A 64 -11.34 -15.78 -8.45
N GLY A 65 -11.27 -14.66 -9.17
CA GLY A 65 -10.00 -14.06 -9.58
C GLY A 65 -9.21 -14.88 -10.61
N LYS A 66 -9.80 -15.93 -11.22
CA LYS A 66 -9.17 -16.72 -12.29
C LYS A 66 -9.04 -15.93 -13.60
N ILE A 67 -9.95 -15.00 -13.83
CA ILE A 67 -9.86 -14.03 -14.91
C ILE A 67 -9.53 -12.67 -14.27
N THR A 68 -8.29 -12.26 -14.43
CA THR A 68 -7.78 -10.99 -13.87
C THR A 68 -7.88 -9.83 -14.86
N ARG A 69 -8.18 -10.12 -16.14
CA ARG A 69 -8.31 -9.12 -17.22
C ARG A 69 -9.58 -9.38 -18.02
N PRO A 70 -10.75 -9.00 -17.51
CA PRO A 70 -11.99 -9.12 -18.28
C PRO A 70 -11.96 -8.18 -19.51
N GLN A 71 -12.63 -8.60 -20.58
CA GLN A 71 -12.83 -7.75 -21.75
C GLN A 71 -13.70 -6.56 -21.38
N ARG A 72 -13.45 -5.40 -21.99
CA ARG A 72 -14.21 -4.16 -21.74
C ARG A 72 -15.70 -4.33 -21.90
N GLU A 73 -16.10 -5.07 -22.93
CA GLU A 73 -17.50 -5.36 -23.21
C GLU A 73 -18.14 -6.18 -22.09
N THR A 74 -17.44 -7.21 -21.58
CA THR A 74 -17.92 -8.00 -20.44
C THR A 74 -18.13 -7.15 -19.19
N VAL A 75 -17.20 -6.22 -18.91
CA VAL A 75 -17.30 -5.31 -17.75
C VAL A 75 -18.51 -4.38 -17.90
N ARG A 76 -18.71 -3.84 -19.09
CA ARG A 76 -19.84 -2.97 -19.40
C ARG A 76 -21.18 -3.69 -19.22
N LEU A 77 -21.31 -4.88 -19.81
CA LEU A 77 -22.52 -5.70 -19.72
C LEU A 77 -22.86 -6.06 -18.25
N LEU A 78 -21.84 -6.39 -17.45
CA LEU A 78 -22.01 -6.65 -16.01
C LEU A 78 -22.42 -5.39 -15.25
N ALA A 79 -21.85 -4.24 -15.55
CA ALA A 79 -22.18 -2.96 -14.92
C ALA A 79 -23.63 -2.53 -15.25
N ASP A 80 -24.05 -2.75 -16.51
CA ASP A 80 -25.40 -2.46 -16.99
C ASP A 80 -26.44 -3.39 -16.29
N ALA A 81 -26.14 -4.69 -16.21
CA ALA A 81 -27.02 -5.68 -15.56
C ALA A 81 -27.14 -5.46 -14.04
N LEU A 82 -26.11 -4.89 -13.41
CA LEU A 82 -26.11 -4.55 -11.98
C LEU A 82 -26.74 -3.19 -11.67
N ASP A 83 -27.16 -2.44 -12.67
CA ASP A 83 -27.74 -1.08 -12.56
C ASP A 83 -26.90 -0.16 -11.66
N LEU A 84 -25.59 -0.12 -11.90
CA LEU A 84 -24.67 0.64 -11.07
C LEU A 84 -24.82 2.15 -11.34
N SER A 85 -24.86 2.94 -10.26
CA SER A 85 -24.78 4.40 -10.35
C SER A 85 -23.48 4.83 -11.04
N ASP A 86 -23.44 6.03 -11.59
CA ASP A 86 -22.26 6.55 -12.32
C ASP A 86 -20.96 6.45 -11.51
N GLU A 87 -21.02 6.74 -10.20
CA GLU A 87 -19.88 6.65 -9.30
C GLU A 87 -19.45 5.20 -9.05
N ALA A 88 -20.41 4.30 -8.79
CA ALA A 88 -20.16 2.87 -8.61
C ALA A 88 -19.64 2.22 -9.89
N ARG A 89 -20.19 2.62 -11.04
CA ARG A 89 -19.76 2.19 -12.37
C ARG A 89 -18.31 2.61 -12.65
N ALA A 90 -17.97 3.87 -12.39
CA ALA A 90 -16.60 4.35 -12.58
C ALA A 90 -15.58 3.55 -11.75
N LEU A 91 -15.91 3.25 -10.49
CA LEU A 91 -15.09 2.42 -9.61
C LEU A 91 -14.99 0.97 -10.12
N PHE A 92 -16.10 0.39 -10.55
CA PHE A 92 -16.19 -0.97 -11.06
C PHE A 92 -15.36 -1.14 -12.33
N GLU A 93 -15.51 -0.23 -13.30
CA GLU A 93 -14.74 -0.22 -14.53
C GLU A 93 -13.24 0.07 -14.29
N ALA A 94 -12.92 0.96 -13.37
CA ALA A 94 -11.54 1.24 -12.98
C ALA A 94 -10.85 0.02 -12.37
N THR A 95 -11.58 -0.79 -11.60
CA THR A 95 -11.03 -1.99 -10.95
C THR A 95 -10.92 -3.18 -11.92
N ALA A 96 -11.78 -3.25 -12.94
CA ALA A 96 -11.75 -4.27 -13.99
C ALA A 96 -10.58 -4.09 -14.96
N ARG A 97 -10.18 -2.87 -15.16
CA ARG A 97 -8.95 -2.59 -15.89
C ARG A 97 -7.83 -2.93 -14.90
N PRO A 98 -6.88 -3.84 -15.26
CA PRO A 98 -5.55 -3.57 -14.79
C PRO A 98 -5.32 -2.19 -15.37
N HIS A 99 -5.34 -1.19 -14.55
CA HIS A 99 -4.74 0.04 -14.99
C HIS A 99 -3.44 -0.40 -15.68
N PRO A 100 -3.19 -0.04 -16.94
CA PRO A 100 -1.95 0.59 -17.09
C PRO A 100 -2.15 1.71 -16.08
N THR A 101 -1.66 1.48 -14.86
CA THR A 101 -1.27 2.59 -14.10
C THR A 101 -0.70 3.52 -15.17
N ALA A 102 -1.39 4.60 -15.52
CA ALA A 102 -0.72 5.84 -15.45
C ALA A 102 -0.37 5.90 -13.95
N VAL A 103 0.43 4.92 -13.52
CA VAL A 103 1.65 5.24 -12.90
C VAL A 103 2.07 6.40 -13.78
N LEU A 104 1.91 7.59 -13.27
CA LEU A 104 3.16 8.30 -13.04
C LEU A 104 4.08 7.18 -12.56
N ARG A 105 4.64 6.42 -13.51
CA ARG A 105 5.91 5.77 -13.30
C ARG A 105 6.66 6.96 -12.76
N PRO A 106 6.97 7.02 -11.46
CA PRO A 106 8.04 7.88 -11.08
C PRO A 106 9.02 7.45 -12.13
N VAL A 107 9.45 8.37 -12.99
CA VAL A 107 10.47 8.08 -13.99
C VAL A 107 11.57 7.60 -13.08
N PHE A 108 11.58 6.26 -12.84
CA PHE A 108 12.68 5.65 -12.13
C PHE A 108 13.82 6.03 -13.03
N ASP A 109 14.52 7.07 -12.65
CA ASP A 109 15.79 7.31 -13.31
C ASP A 109 16.53 6.01 -13.09
N ALA A 110 16.61 5.19 -14.15
CA ALA A 110 17.23 3.87 -14.11
C ALA A 110 18.70 3.95 -13.63
N ARG A 111 19.15 5.14 -13.27
CA ARG A 111 20.46 5.51 -12.78
C ARG A 111 20.54 5.55 -11.25
N VAL A 112 19.42 5.69 -10.51
CA VAL A 112 19.47 5.77 -9.04
C VAL A 112 19.39 4.36 -8.45
N PRO A 113 20.43 3.90 -7.72
CA PRO A 113 20.41 2.60 -7.08
C PRO A 113 19.26 2.50 -6.06
N HIS A 114 18.45 1.45 -6.12
CA HIS A 114 17.42 1.19 -5.12
C HIS A 114 17.03 -0.28 -5.06
N ASN A 115 16.51 -0.71 -3.90
CA ASN A 115 15.96 -2.03 -3.67
C ASN A 115 14.48 -1.96 -3.22
N LEU A 116 13.80 -0.86 -3.49
CA LEU A 116 12.40 -0.68 -3.09
C LEU A 116 11.54 -1.78 -3.71
N PRO A 117 10.68 -2.44 -2.92
CA PRO A 117 9.72 -3.41 -3.43
C PRO A 117 8.73 -2.71 -4.37
N ALA A 118 8.34 -3.41 -5.44
CA ALA A 118 7.32 -2.89 -6.36
C ALA A 118 6.01 -2.66 -5.60
N PRO A 119 5.37 -1.48 -5.75
CA PRO A 119 4.12 -1.18 -5.05
C PRO A 119 3.01 -2.12 -5.55
N VAL A 120 2.44 -2.91 -4.65
CA VAL A 120 1.36 -3.87 -4.98
C VAL A 120 0.02 -3.14 -5.16
N THR A 121 -0.16 -1.98 -4.55
CA THR A 121 -1.41 -1.20 -4.59
C THR A 121 -1.14 0.28 -4.33
N LEU A 122 -2.02 1.17 -4.82
CA LEU A 122 -1.97 2.61 -4.52
C LEU A 122 -2.38 2.89 -3.06
N VAL A 123 -1.73 3.86 -2.42
CA VAL A 123 -2.17 4.41 -1.13
C VAL A 123 -3.21 5.49 -1.41
N ILE A 124 -4.42 5.30 -0.94
CA ILE A 124 -5.52 6.26 -1.13
C ILE A 124 -5.70 7.05 0.17
N GLY A 125 -5.87 8.38 0.07
CA GLY A 125 -6.32 9.20 1.18
C GLY A 125 -5.24 9.62 2.19
N ARG A 126 -3.95 9.62 1.84
CA ARG A 126 -2.85 10.11 2.69
C ARG A 126 -1.90 11.07 1.97
N ASP A 127 -2.46 11.91 1.10
CA ASP A 127 -1.65 12.84 0.30
C ASP A 127 -0.94 13.87 1.17
N ASP A 128 -1.60 14.36 2.21
CA ASP A 128 -1.03 15.32 3.17
C ASP A 128 0.10 14.69 4.00
N ASP A 129 -0.09 13.47 4.50
CA ASP A 129 0.95 12.75 5.24
C ASP A 129 2.18 12.51 4.37
N ARG A 130 1.97 12.11 3.11
CA ARG A 130 3.05 11.90 2.13
C ARG A 130 3.80 13.19 1.83
N ALA A 131 3.08 14.27 1.61
CA ALA A 131 3.66 15.58 1.35
C ALA A 131 4.48 16.08 2.56
N ALA A 132 3.95 15.92 3.77
CA ALA A 132 4.60 16.32 5.01
C ALA A 132 5.91 15.55 5.24
N VAL A 133 5.89 14.21 5.11
CA VAL A 133 7.09 13.37 5.30
C VAL A 133 8.12 13.67 4.21
N ALA A 134 7.71 13.82 2.95
CA ALA A 134 8.61 14.16 1.85
C ALA A 134 9.25 15.55 2.06
N ALA A 135 8.47 16.54 2.47
CA ALA A 135 8.98 17.88 2.77
C ALA A 135 10.03 17.86 3.89
N LEU A 136 9.80 17.08 4.96
CA LEU A 136 10.77 16.92 6.05
C LEU A 136 12.07 16.28 5.54
N LEU A 137 12.00 15.20 4.77
CA LEU A 137 13.17 14.49 4.27
C LEU A 137 13.99 15.29 3.23
N CYS A 138 13.37 16.28 2.59
CA CYS A 138 14.07 17.18 1.65
C CYS A 138 14.78 18.35 2.35
N ARG A 139 14.53 18.59 3.64
CA ARG A 139 15.21 19.64 4.41
C ARG A 139 16.64 19.23 4.72
N ALA A 140 17.58 20.16 4.62
CA ALA A 140 19.00 19.93 4.91
C ALA A 140 19.29 19.72 6.40
N ASP A 141 18.44 20.27 7.28
CA ASP A 141 18.56 20.18 8.74
C ASP A 141 17.88 18.93 9.34
N VAL A 142 17.10 18.17 8.53
CA VAL A 142 16.41 16.95 8.95
C VAL A 142 17.13 15.71 8.41
N ARG A 143 17.63 14.89 9.32
CA ARG A 143 18.41 13.70 8.97
C ARG A 143 17.73 12.40 9.34
N LEU A 144 16.71 12.47 10.20
CA LEU A 144 15.90 11.33 10.63
C LEU A 144 14.45 11.75 10.73
N VAL A 145 13.58 10.97 10.12
CA VAL A 145 12.12 11.07 10.27
C VAL A 145 11.61 9.73 10.79
N THR A 146 10.83 9.75 11.86
CA THR A 146 10.23 8.55 12.43
C THR A 146 8.73 8.57 12.21
N ILE A 147 8.21 7.55 11.53
CA ILE A 147 6.78 7.35 11.32
C ILE A 147 6.25 6.44 12.42
N THR A 148 5.41 6.97 13.30
CA THR A 148 4.80 6.25 14.42
C THR A 148 3.32 6.01 14.19
N GLY A 149 2.75 5.03 14.92
CA GLY A 149 1.31 4.71 14.86
C GLY A 149 1.04 3.24 15.15
N PHE A 150 -0.23 2.90 15.32
CA PHE A 150 -0.66 1.54 15.62
C PHE A 150 -0.29 0.54 14.51
N GLY A 151 -0.26 -0.77 14.86
CA GLY A 151 -0.08 -1.85 13.91
C GLY A 151 -1.16 -1.80 12.81
N GLY A 152 -0.76 -2.07 11.55
CA GLY A 152 -1.71 -2.14 10.43
C GLY A 152 -2.17 -0.80 9.84
N VAL A 153 -1.79 0.36 10.42
CA VAL A 153 -2.21 1.66 9.86
C VAL A 153 -1.48 2.05 8.54
N GLY A 154 -0.58 1.21 8.04
CA GLY A 154 0.10 1.43 6.77
C GLY A 154 1.38 2.27 6.86
N LYS A 155 2.11 2.29 7.99
CA LYS A 155 3.39 3.00 8.15
C LYS A 155 4.43 2.60 7.10
N THR A 156 4.69 1.31 6.97
CA THR A 156 5.61 0.75 5.97
C THR A 156 5.25 1.19 4.56
N ARG A 157 3.96 1.16 4.25
CA ARG A 157 3.46 1.53 2.94
C ARG A 157 3.64 3.03 2.66
N LEU A 158 3.34 3.88 3.64
CA LEU A 158 3.59 5.31 3.57
C LEU A 158 5.09 5.59 3.34
N GLY A 159 5.95 4.96 4.13
CA GLY A 159 7.41 5.10 4.01
C GLY A 159 7.93 4.69 2.63
N LEU A 160 7.49 3.55 2.10
CA LEU A 160 7.87 3.07 0.77
C LEU A 160 7.39 4.00 -0.35
N GLU A 161 6.17 4.53 -0.25
CA GLU A 161 5.64 5.44 -1.26
C GLU A 161 6.37 6.78 -1.27
N VAL A 162 6.66 7.34 -0.10
CA VAL A 162 7.49 8.55 0.02
C VAL A 162 8.90 8.30 -0.52
N ALA A 163 9.52 7.18 -0.14
CA ALA A 163 10.85 6.79 -0.62
C ALA A 163 10.89 6.68 -2.16
N THR A 164 9.86 6.09 -2.76
CA THR A 164 9.72 5.97 -4.22
C THR A 164 9.63 7.35 -4.89
N ARG A 165 8.88 8.29 -4.31
CA ARG A 165 8.77 9.66 -4.86
C ARG A 165 10.05 10.46 -4.74
N LEU A 166 10.88 10.15 -3.74
CA LEU A 166 12.11 10.87 -3.46
C LEU A 166 13.35 10.29 -4.16
N LEU A 167 13.21 9.28 -5.03
CA LEU A 167 14.35 8.68 -5.75
C LEU A 167 15.23 9.75 -6.42
N ALA A 168 14.65 10.71 -7.14
CA ALA A 168 15.38 11.77 -7.80
C ALA A 168 16.10 12.75 -6.82
N SER A 169 15.67 12.80 -5.56
CA SER A 169 16.26 13.66 -4.52
C SER A 169 17.47 13.03 -3.81
N PHE A 170 17.64 11.69 -3.98
CA PHE A 170 18.71 10.91 -3.35
C PHE A 170 19.54 10.16 -4.41
N PRO A 171 20.43 10.85 -5.12
CA PRO A 171 21.13 10.31 -6.29
C PRO A 171 22.04 9.11 -5.97
N ASP A 172 22.51 8.97 -4.71
CA ASP A 172 23.36 7.86 -4.30
C ASP A 172 22.56 6.63 -3.85
N GLY A 173 21.23 6.72 -3.85
CA GLY A 173 20.35 5.58 -3.69
C GLY A 173 19.24 5.73 -2.64
N VAL A 174 18.25 4.84 -2.75
CA VAL A 174 17.15 4.70 -1.79
C VAL A 174 17.00 3.23 -1.43
N PHE A 175 17.26 2.89 -0.17
CA PHE A 175 17.34 1.50 0.25
C PHE A 175 16.35 1.18 1.36
N PHE A 176 15.56 0.12 1.14
CA PHE A 176 14.65 -0.45 2.10
C PHE A 176 15.35 -1.57 2.88
N VAL A 177 15.31 -1.48 4.19
CA VAL A 177 15.92 -2.41 5.14
C VAL A 177 14.82 -3.04 5.99
N PRO A 178 14.34 -4.26 5.65
CA PRO A 178 13.32 -4.95 6.42
C PRO A 178 13.94 -5.54 7.70
N LEU A 179 13.56 -5.01 8.86
CA LEU A 179 14.09 -5.44 10.16
C LEU A 179 13.17 -6.42 10.90
N ALA A 180 11.97 -6.69 10.39
CA ALA A 180 11.02 -7.61 11.02
C ALA A 180 11.61 -9.00 11.38
N PRO A 181 12.46 -9.65 10.56
CA PRO A 181 13.06 -10.95 10.91
C PRO A 181 14.25 -10.85 11.86
N VAL A 182 14.76 -9.66 12.14
CA VAL A 182 15.95 -9.44 12.99
C VAL A 182 15.55 -9.52 14.45
N ARG A 183 16.11 -10.48 15.18
CA ARG A 183 15.77 -10.72 16.59
C ARG A 183 16.71 -10.02 17.58
N HIS A 184 17.92 -9.71 17.16
CA HIS A 184 18.93 -9.16 18.05
C HIS A 184 19.42 -7.80 17.56
N PRO A 185 19.40 -6.75 18.43
CA PRO A 185 19.79 -5.39 18.05
C PRO A 185 21.21 -5.28 17.46
N ALA A 186 22.15 -6.13 17.89
CA ALA A 186 23.53 -6.12 17.39
C ALA A 186 23.62 -6.34 15.87
N PHE A 187 22.65 -7.02 15.25
CA PHE A 187 22.68 -7.31 13.80
C PHE A 187 22.10 -6.22 12.92
N VAL A 188 21.61 -5.12 13.47
CA VAL A 188 21.01 -4.03 12.68
C VAL A 188 22.02 -3.42 11.70
N LEU A 189 23.23 -3.14 12.15
CA LEU A 189 24.28 -2.58 11.27
C LEU A 189 24.73 -3.59 10.20
N ASP A 190 24.78 -4.88 10.52
CA ASP A 190 25.08 -5.94 9.54
C ASP A 190 24.04 -6.00 8.42
N ILE A 191 22.75 -5.89 8.77
CA ILE A 191 21.69 -5.89 7.77
C ILE A 191 21.76 -4.63 6.89
N ILE A 192 22.02 -3.47 7.49
CA ILE A 192 22.24 -2.23 6.74
C ILE A 192 23.42 -2.41 5.77
N ALA A 193 24.56 -2.89 6.25
CA ALA A 193 25.75 -3.12 5.45
C ALA A 193 25.47 -4.07 4.27
N ARG A 194 24.84 -5.21 4.53
CA ARG A 194 24.45 -6.17 3.49
C ARG A 194 23.51 -5.57 2.47
N THR A 195 22.54 -4.79 2.92
CA THR A 195 21.57 -4.12 2.03
C THR A 195 22.27 -3.12 1.10
N LEU A 196 23.32 -2.46 1.59
CA LEU A 196 24.10 -1.49 0.83
C LEU A 196 25.24 -2.13 0.02
N GLY A 197 25.49 -3.44 0.17
CA GLY A 197 26.62 -4.12 -0.44
C GLY A 197 27.99 -3.70 0.13
N ILE A 198 27.99 -3.21 1.40
CA ILE A 198 29.20 -2.81 2.10
C ILE A 198 29.72 -3.99 2.92
N THR A 199 31.01 -4.31 2.75
CA THR A 199 31.70 -5.33 3.54
C THR A 199 32.64 -4.67 4.54
N GLU A 200 32.84 -5.36 5.67
CA GLU A 200 33.81 -4.94 6.67
C GLU A 200 35.22 -4.96 6.08
N ALA A 201 35.92 -3.85 6.22
CA ALA A 201 37.33 -3.77 5.81
C ALA A 201 38.22 -4.47 6.85
N SER A 202 39.23 -5.21 6.41
CA SER A 202 40.12 -5.94 7.30
C SER A 202 40.74 -5.01 8.36
N GLY A 203 40.44 -5.32 9.65
CA GLY A 203 40.95 -4.58 10.81
C GLY A 203 40.17 -3.31 11.18
N GLN A 204 39.01 -3.06 10.59
CA GLN A 204 38.11 -1.97 10.98
C GLN A 204 36.77 -2.53 11.49
N GLU A 205 36.17 -1.81 12.44
CA GLU A 205 34.81 -2.14 12.86
C GLU A 205 33.82 -1.88 11.72
N LEU A 206 32.76 -2.71 11.62
CA LEU A 206 31.74 -2.57 10.60
C LEU A 206 31.12 -1.16 10.55
N ARG A 207 30.94 -0.55 11.72
CA ARG A 207 30.44 0.82 11.84
C ARG A 207 31.33 1.82 11.10
N ASP A 208 32.63 1.73 11.28
CA ASP A 208 33.59 2.66 10.66
C ASP A 208 33.66 2.46 9.15
N SER A 209 33.58 1.21 8.72
CA SER A 209 33.44 0.85 7.29
C SER A 209 32.17 1.44 6.68
N LEU A 210 31.03 1.37 7.40
CA LEU A 210 29.78 2.00 6.97
C LEU A 210 29.89 3.52 6.89
N VAL A 211 30.44 4.16 7.93
CA VAL A 211 30.65 5.62 7.93
C VAL A 211 31.56 6.06 6.78
N ALA A 212 32.66 5.36 6.55
CA ALA A 212 33.58 5.67 5.45
C ALA A 212 32.90 5.54 4.08
N ALA A 213 32.10 4.50 3.89
CA ALA A 213 31.39 4.24 2.63
C ALA A 213 30.23 5.21 2.37
N LEU A 214 29.59 5.73 3.44
CA LEU A 214 28.40 6.59 3.35
C LEU A 214 28.75 8.08 3.40
N ARG A 215 29.93 8.43 3.88
CA ARG A 215 30.37 9.83 3.98
C ARG A 215 30.32 10.51 2.62
N GLY A 216 29.67 11.68 2.56
CA GLY A 216 29.51 12.47 1.33
C GLY A 216 28.47 11.93 0.35
N LYS A 217 27.76 10.85 0.69
CA LYS A 217 26.65 10.33 -0.12
C LYS A 217 25.32 10.93 0.33
N ARG A 218 24.48 11.21 -0.63
CA ARG A 218 23.09 11.63 -0.43
C ARG A 218 22.16 10.44 -0.73
N LEU A 219 21.93 9.60 0.26
CA LEU A 219 21.10 8.41 0.15
C LEU A 219 20.01 8.39 1.23
N LEU A 220 18.93 7.66 0.99
CA LEU A 220 17.84 7.46 1.92
C LEU A 220 17.79 5.99 2.37
N LEU A 221 17.81 5.76 3.69
CA LEU A 221 17.53 4.45 4.29
C LEU A 221 16.13 4.43 4.88
N VAL A 222 15.34 3.43 4.53
CA VAL A 222 14.03 3.16 5.11
C VAL A 222 14.15 1.93 6.01
N LEU A 223 14.24 2.14 7.32
CA LEU A 223 14.34 1.08 8.33
C LEU A 223 12.92 0.70 8.78
N ASP A 224 12.42 -0.46 8.40
CA ASP A 224 11.07 -0.91 8.70
C ASP A 224 11.03 -1.89 9.87
N ASN A 225 10.02 -1.76 10.74
CA ASN A 225 9.86 -2.55 11.96
C ASN A 225 11.02 -2.37 12.97
N PHE A 226 11.47 -1.14 13.19
CA PHE A 226 12.57 -0.85 14.13
C PHE A 226 12.14 -0.93 15.60
N GLU A 227 10.84 -0.92 15.91
CA GLU A 227 10.27 -0.79 17.25
C GLU A 227 10.74 -1.86 18.27
N HIS A 228 11.04 -3.06 17.79
CA HIS A 228 11.54 -4.14 18.66
C HIS A 228 13.08 -4.15 18.82
N LEU A 229 13.78 -3.26 18.09
CA LEU A 229 15.25 -3.14 18.06
C LEU A 229 15.76 -1.82 18.63
N LEU A 230 14.98 -1.16 19.47
CA LEU A 230 15.33 0.14 20.06
C LEU A 230 16.74 0.22 20.69
N PRO A 231 17.31 -0.85 21.31
CA PRO A 231 18.68 -0.81 21.79
C PRO A 231 19.72 -0.56 20.69
N ALA A 232 19.41 -0.83 19.41
CA ALA A 232 20.28 -0.53 18.27
C ALA A 232 20.25 0.97 17.86
N ALA A 233 19.36 1.78 18.41
CA ALA A 233 19.23 3.19 18.04
C ALA A 233 20.52 3.99 18.19
N GLY A 234 21.35 3.66 19.20
CA GLY A 234 22.68 4.26 19.40
C GLY A 234 23.62 4.01 18.21
N GLY A 235 23.57 2.81 17.62
CA GLY A 235 24.36 2.48 16.42
C GLY A 235 23.92 3.29 15.20
N VAL A 236 22.62 3.40 14.98
CA VAL A 236 22.04 4.21 13.88
C VAL A 236 22.34 5.71 14.08
N ALA A 237 22.19 6.23 15.30
CA ALA A 237 22.56 7.60 15.63
C ALA A 237 24.06 7.87 15.37
N GLY A 238 24.92 6.89 15.69
CA GLY A 238 26.35 6.95 15.39
C GLY A 238 26.66 7.01 13.90
N LEU A 239 25.92 6.30 13.03
CA LEU A 239 26.03 6.43 11.58
C LEU A 239 25.64 7.84 11.14
N LEU A 240 24.53 8.35 11.63
CA LEU A 240 24.08 9.71 11.32
C LEU A 240 25.09 10.76 11.75
N ALA A 241 25.72 10.63 12.90
CA ALA A 241 26.76 11.56 13.37
C ALA A 241 28.03 11.53 12.51
N GLY A 242 28.41 10.34 12.00
CA GLY A 242 29.59 10.15 11.17
C GLY A 242 29.42 10.53 9.70
N CYS A 243 28.17 10.71 9.23
CA CYS A 243 27.85 10.99 7.82
C CYS A 243 27.07 12.32 7.73
N PRO A 244 27.72 13.49 7.69
CA PRO A 244 27.06 14.80 7.62
C PRO A 244 26.28 15.02 6.32
#